data_d30378fe54b47aa6a361329f39822bac
#
_entry.id   d30378fe54b47aa6a361329f39822bac
#
_cell.length_a   1.000
_cell.length_b   1.000
_cell.length_c   1.000
_cell.angle_alpha   90.00
_cell.angle_beta   90.00
_cell.angle_gamma   90.00
#
_symmetry.space_group_name_H-M   'P 1'
#
loop_
_entity.id
_entity.type
_entity.pdbx_description
1 polymer ?
#
loop_
_entity_poly.entity_id
_entity_poly.type
_entity_poly.pdbx_seq_one_letter_code
_entity_poly.pdbx_strand_id
1 'polypeptide(L)'
;MFLANPVFPGIGKKKLCVLRGSVVSLMKLSEKAFQVLDTLHRKEISNQRQLAEQTGISLGQVNYILKSLLERGLVKIGNFRKNPHKIGYMYLLTPKGIEAKSKLAARFIVAKLNEYQRLRTQLAERLAILSENGHTRLAFVGPEIVKEFTESIINEGALNLALKAHCRNWTNLSGMDHESFDAALLFDGSAEGLNKIAATTGIPKEKLIPLW
;
A
#
# COMPACT_ATOMS: atom_id res chain seq x y z
N MET A 1 56.82 -5.68 15.14
CA MET A 1 56.92 -5.17 13.78
C MET A 1 55.59 -4.50 13.48
N PHE A 2 55.53 -3.17 13.70
CA PHE A 2 54.36 -2.33 13.60
C PHE A 2 54.12 -2.00 12.13
N LEU A 3 52.93 -2.24 11.59
CA LEU A 3 52.51 -1.73 10.30
C LEU A 3 51.46 -0.63 10.53
N ALA A 4 51.83 0.56 10.07
CA ALA A 4 51.13 1.82 10.21
C ALA A 4 49.85 1.85 9.37
N ASN A 5 48.76 2.40 9.97
CA ASN A 5 47.57 2.84 9.28
C ASN A 5 47.82 4.05 8.41
N PRO A 6 47.33 4.13 7.16
CA PRO A 6 47.35 5.36 6.39
C PRO A 6 46.30 6.35 6.89
N VAL A 7 46.75 7.49 7.33
CA VAL A 7 45.96 8.70 7.65
C VAL A 7 45.47 9.31 6.35
N PHE A 8 44.13 9.32 6.12
CA PHE A 8 43.51 10.09 5.07
C PHE A 8 43.23 11.52 5.57
N PRO A 9 43.67 12.58 4.86
CA PRO A 9 43.44 13.96 5.27
C PRO A 9 41.98 14.39 5.05
N GLY A 10 41.47 15.04 6.05
CA GLY A 10 40.25 15.80 6.25
C GLY A 10 39.36 16.13 5.06
N ILE A 11 38.30 15.39 4.87
CA ILE A 11 37.11 15.87 4.13
C ILE A 11 36.20 16.55 5.17
N GLY A 12 36.11 17.88 5.04
CA GLY A 12 35.47 18.74 6.05
C GLY A 12 34.08 18.34 6.45
N LYS A 13 33.84 18.21 7.75
CA LYS A 13 32.58 17.87 8.42
C LYS A 13 31.35 18.70 7.96
N LYS A 14 31.54 19.84 7.31
CA LYS A 14 30.45 20.68 6.78
C LYS A 14 29.74 20.15 5.54
N LYS A 15 30.43 19.40 4.63
CA LYS A 15 29.77 18.81 3.44
C LYS A 15 28.91 17.58 3.76
N LEU A 16 29.25 16.82 4.78
CA LEU A 16 28.49 15.65 5.19
C LEU A 16 27.16 16.02 5.87
N CYS A 17 27.12 17.17 6.55
CA CYS A 17 25.92 17.67 7.23
C CYS A 17 24.83 18.15 6.24
N VAL A 18 25.23 18.77 5.12
CA VAL A 18 24.29 19.24 4.08
C VAL A 18 23.66 18.07 3.34
N LEU A 19 24.42 17.02 3.04
CA LEU A 19 23.88 15.81 2.38
C LEU A 19 22.96 15.01 3.31
N ARG A 20 23.27 14.90 4.61
CA ARG A 20 22.39 14.27 5.61
C ARG A 20 21.09 15.03 5.81
N GLY A 21 21.12 16.36 5.88
CA GLY A 21 19.93 17.21 6.00
C GLY A 21 18.99 17.05 4.80
N SER A 22 19.53 16.96 3.59
CA SER A 22 18.72 16.80 2.36
C SER A 22 18.06 15.45 2.26
N VAL A 23 18.74 14.36 2.63
CA VAL A 23 18.20 12.98 2.59
C VAL A 23 17.16 12.77 3.71
N VAL A 24 17.42 13.24 4.93
CA VAL A 24 16.47 13.17 6.05
C VAL A 24 15.22 14.02 5.79
N SER A 25 15.37 15.17 5.11
CA SER A 25 14.23 16.03 4.73
C SER A 25 13.34 15.38 3.66
N LEU A 26 13.91 14.62 2.72
CA LEU A 26 13.15 13.83 1.73
C LEU A 26 12.46 12.60 2.35
N MET A 27 13.01 12.04 3.43
CA MET A 27 12.40 10.89 4.13
C MET A 27 11.07 11.23 4.84
N LYS A 28 10.74 12.50 5.06
CA LYS A 28 9.51 12.96 5.73
C LYS A 28 8.37 13.34 4.78
N LEU A 29 8.52 13.21 3.47
CA LEU A 29 7.43 13.45 2.54
C LEU A 29 6.45 12.24 2.58
N SER A 30 5.22 12.52 2.99
CA SER A 30 4.14 11.54 3.12
C SER A 30 3.55 11.14 1.75
N GLU A 31 2.74 10.09 1.74
CA GLU A 31 1.93 9.69 0.59
C GLU A 31 1.07 10.87 0.06
N LYS A 32 0.50 11.66 0.96
CA LYS A 32 -0.26 12.86 0.60
C LYS A 32 0.58 13.90 -0.14
N ALA A 33 1.85 14.07 0.22
CA ALA A 33 2.76 14.97 -0.51
C ALA A 33 3.07 14.43 -1.92
N PHE A 34 3.17 13.12 -2.09
CA PHE A 34 3.28 12.50 -3.40
C PHE A 34 2.03 12.75 -4.25
N GLN A 35 0.83 12.57 -3.70
CA GLN A 35 -0.44 12.84 -4.39
C GLN A 35 -0.52 14.29 -4.86
N VAL A 36 -0.12 15.24 -4.01
CA VAL A 36 -0.05 16.67 -4.38
C VAL A 36 0.93 16.89 -5.54
N LEU A 37 2.17 16.37 -5.45
CA LEU A 37 3.16 16.51 -6.52
C LEU A 37 2.70 15.83 -7.83
N ASP A 38 2.04 14.69 -7.75
CA ASP A 38 1.53 13.97 -8.91
C ASP A 38 0.40 14.74 -9.60
N THR A 39 -0.54 15.29 -8.83
CA THR A 39 -1.63 16.12 -9.34
C THR A 39 -1.11 17.38 -10.02
N LEU A 40 -0.15 18.07 -9.38
CA LEU A 40 0.51 19.26 -9.96
C LEU A 40 1.31 18.96 -11.24
N HIS A 41 1.77 17.72 -11.40
CA HIS A 41 2.48 17.31 -12.61
C HIS A 41 1.51 17.05 -13.79
N ARG A 42 0.33 16.51 -13.49
CA ARG A 42 -0.63 16.07 -14.51
C ARG A 42 -1.66 17.12 -14.90
N LYS A 43 -1.92 18.07 -14.00
CA LYS A 43 -3.01 19.04 -14.13
C LYS A 43 -2.55 20.45 -13.84
N GLU A 44 -3.13 21.39 -14.57
CA GLU A 44 -2.97 22.82 -14.28
C GLU A 44 -3.83 23.18 -13.07
N ILE A 45 -3.18 23.54 -11.97
CA ILE A 45 -3.83 23.88 -10.70
C ILE A 45 -3.55 25.34 -10.37
N SER A 46 -4.64 26.12 -10.29
CA SER A 46 -4.56 27.56 -10.02
C SER A 46 -4.83 27.94 -8.57
N ASN A 47 -5.47 27.07 -7.78
CA ASN A 47 -5.76 27.37 -6.38
C ASN A 47 -5.76 26.11 -5.52
N GLN A 48 -5.63 26.30 -4.20
CA GLN A 48 -5.54 25.21 -3.22
C GLN A 48 -6.86 24.44 -3.08
N ARG A 49 -8.01 25.07 -3.30
CA ARG A 49 -9.33 24.42 -3.24
C ARG A 49 -9.47 23.39 -4.36
N GLN A 50 -9.10 23.78 -5.58
CA GLN A 50 -9.06 22.87 -6.73
C GLN A 50 -8.12 21.69 -6.46
N LEU A 51 -6.96 21.93 -5.86
CA LEU A 51 -6.02 20.86 -5.51
C LEU A 51 -6.59 19.91 -4.45
N ALA A 52 -7.28 20.45 -3.44
CA ALA A 52 -7.97 19.67 -2.41
C ALA A 52 -9.05 18.76 -3.02
N GLU A 53 -9.88 19.29 -3.91
CA GLU A 53 -10.92 18.55 -4.64
C GLU A 53 -10.32 17.44 -5.50
N GLN A 54 -9.21 17.72 -6.21
CA GLN A 54 -8.57 16.74 -7.09
C GLN A 54 -7.84 15.63 -6.36
N THR A 55 -7.33 15.91 -5.17
CA THR A 55 -6.55 14.93 -4.37
C THR A 55 -7.38 14.21 -3.31
N GLY A 56 -8.58 14.69 -2.99
CA GLY A 56 -9.37 14.20 -1.85
C GLY A 56 -8.77 14.54 -0.48
N ILE A 57 -7.78 15.45 -0.44
CA ILE A 57 -7.11 15.89 0.79
C ILE A 57 -7.79 17.16 1.30
N SER A 58 -7.99 17.29 2.61
CA SER A 58 -8.59 18.49 3.18
C SER A 58 -7.78 19.75 2.85
N LEU A 59 -8.47 20.88 2.66
CA LEU A 59 -7.85 22.16 2.28
C LEU A 59 -6.74 22.59 3.24
N GLY A 60 -6.92 22.38 4.55
CA GLY A 60 -5.91 22.70 5.55
C GLY A 60 -4.63 21.85 5.40
N GLN A 61 -4.79 20.57 5.09
CA GLN A 61 -3.64 19.68 4.83
C GLN A 61 -2.95 20.03 3.51
N VAL A 62 -3.70 20.35 2.46
CA VAL A 62 -3.15 20.81 1.17
C VAL A 62 -2.32 22.08 1.38
N ASN A 63 -2.84 23.06 2.13
CA ASN A 63 -2.12 24.29 2.42
C ASN A 63 -0.78 24.02 3.15
N TYR A 64 -0.82 23.17 4.19
CA TYR A 64 0.38 22.77 4.92
C TYR A 64 1.41 22.08 4.01
N ILE A 65 0.98 21.14 3.18
CA ILE A 65 1.84 20.41 2.25
C ILE A 65 2.43 21.36 1.22
N LEU A 66 1.61 22.21 0.57
CA LEU A 66 2.08 23.18 -0.42
C LEU A 66 3.11 24.15 0.16
N LYS A 67 2.86 24.67 1.36
CA LYS A 67 3.84 25.53 2.05
C LYS A 67 5.19 24.84 2.21
N SER A 68 5.17 23.59 2.69
CA SER A 68 6.39 22.78 2.82
C SER A 68 7.08 22.50 1.48
N LEU A 69 6.33 22.26 0.41
CA LEU A 69 6.89 22.02 -0.93
C LEU A 69 7.51 23.30 -1.54
N LEU A 70 6.87 24.46 -1.33
CA LEU A 70 7.39 25.76 -1.74
C LEU A 70 8.68 26.10 -1.00
N GLU A 71 8.71 25.98 0.33
CA GLU A 71 9.89 26.21 1.16
C GLU A 71 11.10 25.34 0.75
N ARG A 72 10.83 24.09 0.31
CA ARG A 72 11.86 23.16 -0.18
C ARG A 72 12.25 23.41 -1.65
N GLY A 73 11.58 24.32 -2.34
CA GLY A 73 11.79 24.60 -3.76
C GLY A 73 11.40 23.44 -4.68
N LEU A 74 10.47 22.57 -4.26
CA LEU A 74 9.94 21.47 -5.08
C LEU A 74 8.81 21.94 -5.98
N VAL A 75 8.09 22.97 -5.54
CA VAL A 75 7.01 23.65 -6.26
C VAL A 75 7.36 25.14 -6.33
N LYS A 76 6.96 25.81 -7.39
CA LYS A 76 7.02 27.27 -7.55
C LYS A 76 5.67 27.81 -7.97
N ILE A 77 5.43 29.08 -7.67
CA ILE A 77 4.27 29.81 -8.15
C ILE A 77 4.69 30.54 -9.44
N GLY A 78 3.99 30.23 -10.53
CA GLY A 78 4.19 30.89 -11.82
C GLY A 78 3.00 31.78 -12.15
N ASN A 79 3.26 32.86 -12.91
CA ASN A 79 2.21 33.73 -13.43
C ASN A 79 1.67 33.19 -14.75
N PHE A 80 0.35 33.12 -14.89
CA PHE A 80 -0.30 32.75 -16.13
C PHE A 80 -0.33 33.93 -17.10
N ARG A 81 0.64 34.00 -18.00
CA ARG A 81 0.79 35.13 -18.95
C ARG A 81 -0.19 35.10 -20.15
N LYS A 82 -1.05 34.09 -20.26
CA LYS A 82 -1.92 33.94 -21.46
C LYS A 82 -3.22 34.75 -21.46
N ASN A 83 -3.55 35.46 -20.39
CA ASN A 83 -4.76 36.27 -20.37
C ASN A 83 -4.53 37.59 -19.61
N PRO A 84 -4.47 38.75 -20.29
CA PRO A 84 -4.16 40.03 -19.65
C PRO A 84 -5.20 40.48 -18.61
N HIS A 85 -6.39 39.87 -18.59
CA HIS A 85 -7.49 40.21 -17.66
C HIS A 85 -7.62 39.25 -16.45
N LYS A 86 -6.81 38.19 -16.34
CA LYS A 86 -6.80 37.31 -15.17
C LYS A 86 -5.39 37.13 -14.66
N ILE A 87 -5.06 37.79 -13.55
CA ILE A 87 -3.88 37.49 -12.77
C ILE A 87 -4.12 36.12 -12.10
N GLY A 88 -3.79 35.06 -12.81
CA GLY A 88 -3.87 33.70 -12.31
C GLY A 88 -2.50 33.22 -11.88
N TYR A 89 -2.37 32.77 -10.66
CA TYR A 89 -1.19 32.05 -10.19
C TYR A 89 -1.39 30.56 -10.48
N MET A 90 -0.32 29.89 -10.89
CA MET A 90 -0.31 28.44 -11.08
C MET A 90 0.81 27.83 -10.25
N TYR A 91 0.51 26.72 -9.63
CA TYR A 91 1.52 25.91 -8.95
C TYR A 91 2.22 25.00 -9.97
N LEU A 92 3.52 25.13 -10.09
CA LEU A 92 4.35 24.41 -11.05
C LEU A 92 5.41 23.59 -10.33
N LEU A 93 5.64 22.35 -10.77
CA LEU A 93 6.79 21.58 -10.31
C LEU A 93 8.09 22.20 -10.85
N THR A 94 9.09 22.22 -9.98
CA THR A 94 10.48 22.49 -10.39
C THR A 94 11.15 21.19 -10.86
N PRO A 95 12.30 21.25 -11.58
CA PRO A 95 13.08 20.04 -11.89
C PRO A 95 13.40 19.21 -10.63
N LYS A 96 13.74 19.89 -9.52
CA LYS A 96 13.93 19.26 -8.20
C LYS A 96 12.65 18.60 -7.68
N GLY A 97 11.48 19.19 -7.94
CA GLY A 97 10.17 18.62 -7.60
C GLY A 97 9.87 17.36 -8.39
N ILE A 98 10.20 17.33 -9.68
CA ILE A 98 10.04 16.14 -10.53
C ILE A 98 10.92 15.00 -10.02
N GLU A 99 12.20 15.29 -9.72
CA GLU A 99 13.11 14.30 -9.14
C GLU A 99 12.60 13.76 -7.80
N ALA A 100 12.15 14.65 -6.90
CA ALA A 100 11.58 14.26 -5.61
C ALA A 100 10.33 13.37 -5.76
N LYS A 101 9.43 13.72 -6.69
CA LYS A 101 8.25 12.92 -7.03
C LYS A 101 8.65 11.53 -7.50
N SER A 102 9.62 11.41 -8.42
CA SER A 102 10.07 10.12 -8.94
C SER A 102 10.68 9.23 -7.84
N LYS A 103 11.49 9.81 -6.94
CA LYS A 103 12.05 9.09 -5.79
C LYS A 103 10.96 8.62 -4.82
N LEU A 104 9.93 9.44 -4.60
CA LEU A 104 8.78 9.06 -3.77
C LEU A 104 7.99 7.92 -4.42
N ALA A 105 7.68 8.00 -5.71
CA ALA A 105 6.99 6.95 -6.45
C ALA A 105 7.71 5.61 -6.30
N ALA A 106 9.03 5.58 -6.53
CA ALA A 106 9.82 4.36 -6.38
C ALA A 106 9.73 3.79 -4.96
N ARG A 107 9.79 4.62 -3.92
CA ARG A 107 9.65 4.18 -2.52
C ARG A 107 8.28 3.58 -2.23
N PHE A 108 7.21 4.21 -2.72
CA PHE A 108 5.85 3.69 -2.53
C PHE A 108 5.66 2.35 -3.23
N ILE A 109 6.18 2.20 -4.46
CA ILE A 109 6.14 0.93 -5.17
C ILE A 109 6.86 -0.16 -4.35
N VAL A 110 8.09 0.10 -3.91
CA VAL A 110 8.85 -0.87 -3.10
C VAL A 110 8.13 -1.19 -1.79
N ALA A 111 7.58 -0.18 -1.09
CA ALA A 111 6.84 -0.41 0.14
C ALA A 111 5.60 -1.29 -0.08
N LYS A 112 4.84 -1.04 -1.16
CA LYS A 112 3.66 -1.84 -1.50
C LYS A 112 4.01 -3.26 -1.95
N LEU A 113 5.10 -3.43 -2.69
CA LEU A 113 5.60 -4.77 -3.03
C LEU A 113 6.04 -5.55 -1.80
N ASN A 114 6.71 -4.92 -0.85
CA ASN A 114 7.10 -5.57 0.40
C ASN A 114 5.87 -5.95 1.26
N GLU A 115 4.85 -5.09 1.31
CA GLU A 115 3.59 -5.39 1.99
C GLU A 115 2.89 -6.59 1.33
N TYR A 116 2.79 -6.59 0.00
CA TYR A 116 2.26 -7.71 -0.77
C TYR A 116 3.01 -9.03 -0.50
N GLN A 117 4.35 -8.99 -0.50
CA GLN A 117 5.16 -10.18 -0.21
C GLN A 117 4.93 -10.72 1.21
N ARG A 118 4.78 -9.84 2.20
CA ARG A 118 4.45 -10.27 3.58
C ARG A 118 3.11 -10.99 3.64
N LEU A 119 2.07 -10.40 3.05
CA LEU A 119 0.73 -11.00 3.00
C LEU A 119 0.78 -12.36 2.29
N ARG A 120 1.51 -12.44 1.19
CA ARG A 120 1.70 -13.67 0.43
C ARG A 120 2.36 -14.76 1.27
N THR A 121 3.45 -14.44 1.97
CA THR A 121 4.16 -15.40 2.83
C THR A 121 3.26 -15.88 3.96
N GLN A 122 2.56 -14.98 4.65
CA GLN A 122 1.65 -15.35 5.73
C GLN A 122 0.52 -16.27 5.26
N LEU A 123 -0.05 -15.99 4.09
CA LEU A 123 -1.10 -16.82 3.53
C LEU A 123 -0.55 -18.19 3.07
N ALA A 124 0.63 -18.20 2.44
CA ALA A 124 1.27 -19.44 2.02
C ALA A 124 1.59 -20.37 3.22
N GLU A 125 2.10 -19.83 4.32
CA GLU A 125 2.35 -20.57 5.57
C GLU A 125 1.05 -21.18 6.13
N ARG A 126 -0.03 -20.43 6.16
CA ARG A 126 -1.34 -20.94 6.61
C ARG A 126 -1.90 -22.05 5.72
N LEU A 127 -1.79 -21.86 4.40
CA LEU A 127 -2.24 -22.89 3.44
C LEU A 127 -1.39 -24.16 3.54
N ALA A 128 -0.07 -24.03 3.77
CA ALA A 128 0.81 -25.17 3.99
C ALA A 128 0.37 -25.97 5.23
N ILE A 129 0.11 -25.31 6.36
CA ILE A 129 -0.38 -25.94 7.59
C ILE A 129 -1.71 -26.68 7.34
N LEU A 130 -2.62 -26.11 6.56
CA LEU A 130 -3.89 -26.76 6.21
C LEU A 130 -3.66 -28.02 5.37
N SER A 131 -2.77 -27.96 4.40
CA SER A 131 -2.38 -29.11 3.58
C SER A 131 -1.73 -30.23 4.43
N GLU A 132 -0.85 -29.87 5.37
CA GLU A 132 -0.19 -30.79 6.29
C GLU A 132 -1.20 -31.45 7.26
N ASN A 133 -2.24 -30.72 7.67
CA ASN A 133 -3.35 -31.25 8.49
C ASN A 133 -4.33 -32.13 7.71
N GLY A 134 -4.05 -32.43 6.44
CA GLY A 134 -4.84 -33.34 5.61
C GLY A 134 -6.05 -32.72 4.93
N HIS A 135 -6.23 -31.40 5.03
CA HIS A 135 -7.26 -30.71 4.23
C HIS A 135 -6.86 -30.73 2.75
N THR A 136 -7.83 -30.97 1.88
CA THR A 136 -7.62 -30.99 0.42
C THR A 136 -8.62 -30.12 -0.34
N ARG A 137 -9.83 -29.95 0.24
CA ARG A 137 -10.93 -29.24 -0.38
C ARG A 137 -11.33 -28.05 0.48
N LEU A 138 -11.18 -26.87 -0.04
CA LEU A 138 -11.47 -25.63 0.67
C LEU A 138 -12.66 -24.89 0.02
N ALA A 139 -13.53 -24.33 0.86
CA ALA A 139 -14.45 -23.28 0.46
C ALA A 139 -13.83 -21.92 0.79
N PHE A 140 -13.98 -20.93 -0.08
CA PHE A 140 -13.50 -19.57 0.18
C PHE A 140 -14.66 -18.59 0.34
N VAL A 141 -14.63 -17.78 1.38
CA VAL A 141 -15.62 -16.73 1.66
C VAL A 141 -14.93 -15.38 1.69
N GLY A 142 -15.21 -14.55 0.71
CA GLY A 142 -14.62 -13.22 0.59
C GLY A 142 -14.60 -12.67 -0.84
N PRO A 143 -13.86 -11.56 -1.06
CA PRO A 143 -13.74 -10.93 -2.36
C PRO A 143 -13.04 -11.84 -3.39
N GLU A 144 -13.49 -11.79 -4.65
CA GLU A 144 -12.93 -12.57 -5.77
C GLU A 144 -11.41 -12.38 -5.93
N ILE A 145 -10.93 -11.15 -5.81
CA ILE A 145 -9.50 -10.83 -5.92
C ILE A 145 -8.64 -11.59 -4.90
N VAL A 146 -9.17 -11.86 -3.71
CA VAL A 146 -8.47 -12.62 -2.66
C VAL A 146 -8.54 -14.11 -2.92
N LYS A 147 -9.64 -14.59 -3.51
CA LYS A 147 -9.74 -15.98 -4.00
C LYS A 147 -8.67 -16.26 -5.06
N GLU A 148 -8.61 -15.42 -6.11
CA GLU A 148 -7.61 -15.55 -7.18
C GLU A 148 -6.17 -15.52 -6.61
N PHE A 149 -5.92 -14.66 -5.64
CA PHE A 149 -4.63 -14.58 -4.94
C PHE A 149 -4.32 -15.88 -4.18
N THR A 150 -5.31 -16.46 -3.50
CA THR A 150 -5.18 -17.73 -2.77
C THR A 150 -4.92 -18.89 -3.74
N GLU A 151 -5.65 -18.96 -4.86
CA GLU A 151 -5.43 -19.96 -5.91
C GLU A 151 -4.03 -19.87 -6.53
N SER A 152 -3.53 -18.65 -6.77
CA SER A 152 -2.16 -18.43 -7.25
C SER A 152 -1.12 -19.03 -6.30
N ILE A 153 -1.28 -18.82 -4.98
CA ILE A 153 -0.36 -19.35 -3.97
C ILE A 153 -0.43 -20.88 -3.90
N ILE A 154 -1.63 -21.46 -3.96
CA ILE A 154 -1.82 -22.92 -3.97
C ILE A 154 -1.10 -23.55 -5.17
N ASN A 155 -1.30 -22.98 -6.36
CA ASN A 155 -0.72 -23.48 -7.60
C ASN A 155 0.80 -23.35 -7.61
N GLU A 156 1.34 -22.20 -7.21
CA GLU A 156 2.79 -21.95 -7.19
C GLU A 156 3.51 -22.77 -6.09
N GLY A 157 2.85 -22.97 -4.95
CA GLY A 157 3.37 -23.81 -3.85
C GLY A 157 3.20 -25.30 -4.07
N ALA A 158 2.56 -25.74 -5.17
CA ALA A 158 2.21 -27.11 -5.45
C ALA A 158 1.54 -27.81 -4.25
N LEU A 159 0.71 -27.05 -3.51
CA LEU A 159 0.00 -27.56 -2.34
C LEU A 159 -1.14 -28.49 -2.78
N ASN A 160 -1.34 -29.58 -2.03
CA ASN A 160 -2.46 -30.49 -2.28
C ASN A 160 -3.79 -29.90 -1.76
N LEU A 161 -4.13 -28.69 -2.20
CA LEU A 161 -5.34 -27.97 -1.85
C LEU A 161 -6.09 -27.55 -3.12
N ALA A 162 -7.43 -27.55 -3.06
CA ALA A 162 -8.25 -27.03 -4.14
C ALA A 162 -9.39 -26.18 -3.58
N LEU A 163 -9.60 -25.00 -4.13
CA LEU A 163 -10.80 -24.20 -3.83
C LEU A 163 -11.98 -24.78 -4.63
N LYS A 164 -12.88 -25.48 -3.94
CA LYS A 164 -14.06 -26.15 -4.53
C LYS A 164 -15.27 -25.25 -4.59
N ALA A 165 -15.35 -24.25 -3.70
CA ALA A 165 -16.48 -23.35 -3.60
C ALA A 165 -16.03 -21.93 -3.29
N HIS A 166 -16.79 -20.93 -3.75
CA HIS A 166 -16.59 -19.53 -3.47
C HIS A 166 -17.90 -18.82 -3.16
N CYS A 167 -17.89 -18.05 -2.08
CA CYS A 167 -18.99 -17.15 -1.71
C CYS A 167 -18.44 -15.76 -1.41
N ARG A 168 -19.15 -14.72 -1.82
CA ARG A 168 -18.80 -13.35 -1.40
C ARG A 168 -19.12 -13.10 0.07
N ASN A 169 -20.21 -13.69 0.56
CA ASN A 169 -20.71 -13.54 1.93
C ASN A 169 -20.89 -14.90 2.59
N TRP A 170 -20.57 -14.98 3.87
CA TRP A 170 -20.70 -16.19 4.66
C TRP A 170 -22.16 -16.71 4.76
N THR A 171 -23.17 -15.83 4.60
CA THR A 171 -24.58 -16.23 4.57
C THR A 171 -24.92 -17.25 3.49
N ASN A 172 -24.15 -17.25 2.40
CA ASN A 172 -24.33 -18.18 1.30
C ASN A 172 -23.74 -19.58 1.58
N LEU A 173 -22.97 -19.75 2.65
CA LEU A 173 -22.44 -21.04 3.07
C LEU A 173 -23.55 -22.00 3.52
N SER A 174 -24.65 -21.51 4.10
CA SER A 174 -25.76 -22.33 4.57
C SER A 174 -26.48 -23.13 3.47
N GLY A 175 -26.35 -22.68 2.21
CA GLY A 175 -26.91 -23.37 1.04
C GLY A 175 -25.95 -24.35 0.37
N MET A 176 -24.72 -24.49 0.89
CA MET A 176 -23.72 -25.40 0.32
C MET A 176 -23.73 -26.76 1.04
N ASP A 177 -23.38 -27.79 0.28
CA ASP A 177 -23.15 -29.11 0.86
C ASP A 177 -21.86 -29.07 1.70
N HIS A 178 -21.97 -29.22 3.02
CA HIS A 178 -20.89 -29.17 3.99
C HIS A 178 -19.92 -30.34 3.89
N GLU A 179 -20.27 -31.39 3.13
CA GLU A 179 -19.40 -32.53 2.83
C GLU A 179 -18.51 -32.26 1.58
N SER A 180 -18.85 -31.26 0.81
CA SER A 180 -18.11 -30.90 -0.40
C SER A 180 -16.73 -30.25 -0.11
N PHE A 181 -16.48 -29.75 1.11
CA PHE A 181 -15.24 -29.14 1.54
C PHE A 181 -14.82 -29.56 2.96
N ASP A 182 -13.53 -29.57 3.20
CA ASP A 182 -12.93 -29.96 4.48
C ASP A 182 -12.86 -28.76 5.44
N ALA A 183 -12.63 -27.55 4.90
CA ALA A 183 -12.60 -26.31 5.66
C ALA A 183 -13.08 -25.11 4.82
N ALA A 184 -13.60 -24.08 5.50
CA ALA A 184 -14.01 -22.82 4.91
C ALA A 184 -13.03 -21.70 5.33
N LEU A 185 -12.33 -21.11 4.38
CA LEU A 185 -11.46 -19.95 4.57
C LEU A 185 -12.30 -18.69 4.56
N LEU A 186 -12.25 -17.93 5.66
CA LEU A 186 -13.01 -16.69 5.82
C LEU A 186 -12.08 -15.49 5.70
N PHE A 187 -12.34 -14.62 4.75
CA PHE A 187 -11.59 -13.37 4.59
C PHE A 187 -11.77 -12.45 5.80
N ASP A 188 -13.00 -12.36 6.32
CA ASP A 188 -13.33 -11.55 7.50
C ASP A 188 -13.81 -12.48 8.62
N GLY A 189 -12.91 -12.84 9.52
CA GLY A 189 -13.14 -13.84 10.57
C GLY A 189 -12.79 -13.35 11.97
N SER A 190 -13.58 -12.41 12.54
CA SER A 190 -13.46 -12.13 13.97
C SER A 190 -13.96 -13.30 14.82
N ALA A 191 -13.43 -13.47 16.04
CA ALA A 191 -13.81 -14.57 16.93
C ALA A 191 -15.33 -14.59 17.24
N GLU A 192 -15.96 -13.42 17.37
CA GLU A 192 -17.43 -13.28 17.52
C GLU A 192 -18.16 -13.65 16.23
N GLY A 193 -17.60 -13.25 15.08
CA GLY A 193 -18.10 -13.61 13.76
C GLY A 193 -18.12 -15.11 13.53
N LEU A 194 -17.07 -15.84 13.92
CA LEU A 194 -16.99 -17.31 13.78
C LEU A 194 -18.10 -18.02 14.54
N ASN A 195 -18.39 -17.60 15.78
CA ASN A 195 -19.49 -18.18 16.57
C ASN A 195 -20.86 -17.96 15.91
N LYS A 196 -21.08 -16.76 15.40
CA LYS A 196 -22.31 -16.40 14.67
C LYS A 196 -22.45 -17.21 13.38
N ILE A 197 -21.36 -17.32 12.61
CA ILE A 197 -21.33 -18.10 11.36
C ILE A 197 -21.65 -19.56 11.66
N ALA A 198 -20.96 -20.19 12.62
CA ALA A 198 -21.21 -21.58 13.01
C ALA A 198 -22.66 -21.82 13.43
N ALA A 199 -23.23 -20.95 14.27
CA ALA A 199 -24.60 -21.06 14.73
C ALA A 199 -25.64 -20.90 13.60
N THR A 200 -25.35 -20.06 12.60
CA THR A 200 -26.29 -19.77 11.52
C THR A 200 -26.19 -20.78 10.36
N THR A 201 -24.97 -21.26 10.07
CA THR A 201 -24.73 -22.16 8.93
C THR A 201 -24.73 -23.63 9.31
N GLY A 202 -24.64 -23.98 10.60
CA GLY A 202 -24.50 -25.34 11.08
C GLY A 202 -23.12 -25.97 10.84
N ILE A 203 -22.16 -25.17 10.32
CA ILE A 203 -20.78 -25.65 10.08
C ILE A 203 -20.02 -25.68 11.41
N PRO A 204 -19.35 -26.79 11.76
CA PRO A 204 -18.53 -26.85 12.95
C PRO A 204 -17.46 -25.76 12.95
N LYS A 205 -17.21 -25.15 14.11
CA LYS A 205 -16.28 -24.04 14.25
C LYS A 205 -14.86 -24.42 13.83
N GLU A 206 -14.47 -25.67 14.02
CA GLU A 206 -13.18 -26.23 13.63
C GLU A 206 -12.95 -26.20 12.10
N LYS A 207 -14.03 -26.21 11.32
CA LYS A 207 -13.97 -26.08 9.86
C LYS A 207 -13.95 -24.62 9.38
N LEU A 208 -14.18 -23.64 10.27
CA LEU A 208 -14.18 -22.21 9.93
C LEU A 208 -12.81 -21.60 10.25
N ILE A 209 -12.04 -21.27 9.23
CA ILE A 209 -10.66 -20.83 9.37
C ILE A 209 -10.54 -19.37 8.92
N PRO A 210 -10.24 -18.43 9.83
CA PRO A 210 -9.99 -17.04 9.44
C PRO A 210 -8.69 -16.94 8.65
N LEU A 211 -8.70 -16.13 7.60
CA LEU A 211 -7.54 -15.95 6.73
C LEU A 211 -6.46 -15.06 7.37
N TRP A 212 -6.86 -14.15 8.29
CA TRP A 212 -6.00 -13.20 8.98
C TRP A 212 -6.09 -13.30 10.50
#